data_d2f6f8fda6c2b91baf9090c517086656
#
_entry.id   d2f6f8fda6c2b91baf9090c517086656
#
_cell.length_a   1.000
_cell.length_b   1.000
_cell.length_c   1.000
_cell.angle_alpha   90.00
_cell.angle_beta   90.00
_cell.angle_gamma   90.00
#
_symmetry.space_group_name_H-M   'P 1'
#
loop_
_entity.id
_entity.type
_entity.pdbx_description
1 polymer ?
#
loop_
_entity_poly.entity_id
_entity_poly.type
_entity_poly.pdbx_seq_one_letter_code
_entity_poly.pdbx_strand_id
1 'polypeptide(L)'
;METRPKLRLFRYLVPVIIILALIFTFRYCGKQEKPLGHPRDYAAIAKEGILRVATEYNSISFYVDGDTISGFHYELIQAFARDKRLKAEITPVMSFEERLKGLSEGRYDVIAYGILATSKLKDSLLLTSPIVLNKQVLVQRKENGENDSLCIRNQLDLARRTLHVVKGSPSILRIQNLGNEIGDTIYIKEIEKYGPEQLISLVAHGDIDYAVCDESIARAVADSLSQIDINTAISFTQFYSWAVSKQSPVLLDSLNTWLDKFQKKSDYKKYYNQ
;
A
#
# COMPACT_ATOMS: atom_id res chain seq x y z
N MET A 1 38.29 -23.02 59.81
CA MET A 1 38.06 -21.76 59.03
C MET A 1 37.10 -22.07 57.91
N GLU A 2 35.84 -21.87 58.10
CA GLU A 2 34.75 -22.12 57.12
C GLU A 2 34.63 -20.92 56.17
N THR A 3 35.01 -21.11 54.95
CA THR A 3 34.88 -20.10 53.93
C THR A 3 33.44 -20.09 53.40
N ARG A 4 32.71 -19.03 53.70
CA ARG A 4 31.29 -18.79 53.45
C ARG A 4 30.89 -18.99 52.00
N PRO A 5 30.01 -19.93 51.64
CA PRO A 5 29.58 -20.15 50.22
C PRO A 5 28.67 -19.03 49.67
N LYS A 6 28.22 -18.13 50.51
CA LYS A 6 27.26 -17.03 50.13
C LYS A 6 27.87 -15.96 49.21
N LEU A 7 29.20 -15.77 49.26
CA LEU A 7 29.85 -14.73 48.44
C LEU A 7 30.06 -15.14 46.96
N ARG A 8 30.15 -16.45 46.67
CA ARG A 8 30.26 -16.94 45.29
C ARG A 8 28.95 -16.87 44.53
N LEU A 9 27.83 -17.11 45.21
CA LEU A 9 26.50 -17.01 44.54
C LEU A 9 26.18 -15.57 44.13
N PHE A 10 26.56 -14.58 44.93
CA PHE A 10 26.34 -13.17 44.65
C PHE A 10 27.10 -12.68 43.38
N ARG A 11 28.27 -13.29 43.12
CA ARG A 11 29.12 -12.94 41.98
C ARG A 11 28.53 -13.34 40.62
N TYR A 12 27.64 -14.33 40.59
CA TYR A 12 26.92 -14.76 39.38
C TYR A 12 25.50 -14.22 39.29
N LEU A 13 24.87 -13.87 40.41
CA LEU A 13 23.54 -13.35 40.46
C LEU A 13 23.44 -11.90 39.93
N VAL A 14 24.43 -11.07 40.22
CA VAL A 14 24.46 -9.68 39.80
C VAL A 14 24.54 -9.54 38.28
N PRO A 15 25.42 -10.22 37.51
CA PRO A 15 25.44 -10.11 36.06
C PRO A 15 24.18 -10.69 35.41
N VAL A 16 23.55 -11.71 35.97
CA VAL A 16 22.28 -12.26 35.47
C VAL A 16 21.15 -11.24 35.64
N ILE A 17 21.07 -10.54 36.78
CA ILE A 17 20.08 -9.48 37.00
C ILE A 17 20.31 -8.31 36.04
N ILE A 18 21.58 -7.93 35.77
CA ILE A 18 21.91 -6.85 34.81
C ILE A 18 21.51 -7.26 33.39
N ILE A 19 21.77 -8.50 32.99
CA ILE A 19 21.39 -9.01 31.66
C ILE A 19 19.85 -9.06 31.54
N LEU A 20 19.13 -9.51 32.57
CA LEU A 20 17.67 -9.51 32.59
C LEU A 20 17.09 -8.08 32.56
N ALA A 21 17.71 -7.15 33.28
CA ALA A 21 17.32 -5.73 33.26
C ALA A 21 17.58 -5.10 31.87
N LEU A 22 18.71 -5.43 31.22
CA LEU A 22 19.01 -4.99 29.86
C LEU A 22 18.03 -5.59 28.83
N ILE A 23 17.70 -6.87 28.93
CA ILE A 23 16.71 -7.52 28.08
C ILE A 23 15.30 -6.89 28.32
N PHE A 24 14.98 -6.58 29.55
CA PHE A 24 13.70 -5.93 29.90
C PHE A 24 13.65 -4.49 29.37
N THR A 25 14.73 -3.72 29.51
CA THR A 25 14.82 -2.37 28.94
C THR A 25 14.79 -2.38 27.41
N PHE A 26 15.48 -3.30 26.75
CA PHE A 26 15.40 -3.46 25.29
C PHE A 26 14.00 -3.89 24.81
N ARG A 27 13.32 -4.77 25.53
CA ARG A 27 11.93 -5.16 25.22
C ARG A 27 10.92 -4.06 25.50
N TYR A 28 11.17 -3.24 26.53
CA TYR A 28 10.25 -2.14 26.89
C TYR A 28 10.51 -0.87 26.05
N CYS A 29 11.75 -0.61 25.64
CA CYS A 29 12.08 0.51 24.74
C CYS A 29 11.64 0.28 23.27
N GLY A 30 11.35 -0.99 22.86
CA GLY A 30 10.96 -1.35 21.50
C GLY A 30 9.47 -1.15 21.19
N LYS A 31 8.64 -0.76 22.17
CA LYS A 31 7.20 -0.47 21.98
C LYS A 31 6.79 0.82 22.67
N GLN A 32 7.45 1.92 22.34
CA GLN A 32 6.76 3.20 22.50
C GLN A 32 5.76 3.31 21.35
N GLU A 33 4.53 2.80 21.57
CA GLU A 33 3.38 3.33 20.85
C GLU A 33 3.38 4.84 21.13
N LYS A 34 3.74 5.63 20.11
CA LYS A 34 3.58 7.08 20.18
C LYS A 34 2.14 7.33 20.62
N PRO A 35 1.89 8.24 21.58
CA PRO A 35 0.53 8.51 22.04
C PRO A 35 -0.34 8.76 20.82
N LEU A 36 -1.57 8.22 20.81
CA LEU A 36 -2.58 8.45 19.79
C LEU A 36 -2.63 9.96 19.55
N GLY A 37 -2.06 10.38 18.41
CA GLY A 37 -2.09 11.77 17.97
C GLY A 37 -3.45 12.04 17.34
N HIS A 38 -3.83 13.30 17.28
CA HIS A 38 -4.93 13.72 16.42
C HIS A 38 -4.41 14.02 15.01
N PRO A 39 -5.20 13.80 13.96
CA PRO A 39 -4.84 14.22 12.63
C PRO A 39 -4.45 15.70 12.61
N ARG A 40 -3.38 16.01 11.88
CA ARG A 40 -2.84 17.37 11.78
C ARG A 40 -3.29 18.01 10.47
N ASP A 41 -3.57 19.31 10.49
CA ASP A 41 -3.75 20.07 9.26
C ASP A 41 -2.50 20.85 8.90
N TYR A 42 -2.49 21.49 7.75
CA TYR A 42 -1.32 22.11 7.11
C TYR A 42 -0.54 23.06 8.02
N ALA A 43 -1.21 23.87 8.85
CA ALA A 43 -0.53 24.79 9.76
C ALA A 43 0.38 24.09 10.77
N ALA A 44 -0.06 22.98 11.34
CA ALA A 44 0.72 22.19 12.28
C ALA A 44 1.88 21.47 11.58
N ILE A 45 1.65 20.95 10.37
CA ILE A 45 2.67 20.32 9.53
C ILE A 45 3.75 21.33 9.14
N ALA A 46 3.35 22.50 8.67
CA ALA A 46 4.27 23.57 8.28
C ALA A 46 5.10 24.10 9.46
N LYS A 47 4.51 24.16 10.65
CA LYS A 47 5.23 24.58 11.88
C LYS A 47 6.29 23.58 12.29
N GLU A 48 6.01 22.28 12.18
CA GLU A 48 6.98 21.22 12.49
C GLU A 48 8.01 21.03 11.35
N GLY A 49 7.62 21.37 10.11
CA GLY A 49 8.45 21.21 8.92
C GLY A 49 8.51 19.74 8.42
N ILE A 50 7.66 18.84 8.95
CA ILE A 50 7.67 17.42 8.63
C ILE A 50 6.29 16.99 8.12
N LEU A 51 6.26 16.39 6.91
CA LEU A 51 5.11 15.73 6.33
C LEU A 51 5.26 14.22 6.51
N ARG A 52 4.36 13.59 7.25
CA ARG A 52 4.36 12.14 7.50
C ARG A 52 3.48 11.44 6.48
N VAL A 53 4.07 10.55 5.72
CA VAL A 53 3.43 9.91 4.57
C VAL A 53 3.43 8.41 4.74
N ALA A 54 2.26 7.78 4.58
CA ALA A 54 2.16 6.34 4.37
C ALA A 54 2.05 6.04 2.88
N THR A 55 2.75 5.02 2.42
CA THR A 55 2.67 4.53 1.04
C THR A 55 2.63 3.01 1.02
N GLU A 56 2.55 2.40 -0.15
CA GLU A 56 2.63 0.96 -0.34
C GLU A 56 3.96 0.60 -1.01
N TYR A 57 4.59 -0.49 -0.54
CA TYR A 57 5.78 -1.03 -1.19
C TYR A 57 5.36 -1.86 -2.40
N ASN A 58 5.58 -1.32 -3.59
CA ASN A 58 5.36 -1.98 -4.88
C ASN A 58 6.11 -1.23 -5.98
N SER A 59 6.23 -1.81 -7.16
CA SER A 59 6.99 -1.28 -8.31
C SER A 59 6.53 0.08 -8.84
N ILE A 60 5.37 0.55 -8.41
CA ILE A 60 4.81 1.85 -8.85
C ILE A 60 4.91 2.91 -7.76
N SER A 61 4.59 2.53 -6.50
CA SER A 61 4.42 3.52 -5.44
C SER A 61 5.72 3.88 -4.75
N PHE A 62 6.45 2.86 -4.33
CA PHE A 62 7.67 2.97 -3.55
C PHE A 62 8.45 1.66 -3.61
N TYR A 63 9.67 1.69 -4.09
CA TYR A 63 10.57 0.53 -4.13
C TYR A 63 12.02 0.95 -3.95
N VAL A 64 12.87 -0.02 -3.64
CA VAL A 64 14.32 0.17 -3.50
C VAL A 64 15.00 -0.45 -4.70
N ASP A 65 15.79 0.34 -5.41
CA ASP A 65 16.63 -0.10 -6.53
C ASP A 65 18.09 0.20 -6.19
N GLY A 66 18.83 -0.85 -5.85
CA GLY A 66 20.19 -0.71 -5.30
C GLY A 66 20.19 0.10 -4.01
N ASP A 67 20.89 1.23 -4.01
CA ASP A 67 20.97 2.17 -2.88
C ASP A 67 19.98 3.34 -2.98
N THR A 68 19.11 3.35 -4.00
CA THR A 68 18.15 4.43 -4.24
C THR A 68 16.73 3.99 -3.96
N ILE A 69 15.93 4.94 -3.45
CA ILE A 69 14.48 4.78 -3.32
C ILE A 69 13.85 5.47 -4.51
N SER A 70 12.93 4.76 -5.17
CA SER A 70 12.22 5.22 -6.35
C SER A 70 10.74 4.87 -6.27
N GLY A 71 9.98 5.34 -7.22
CA GLY A 71 8.55 5.09 -7.36
C GLY A 71 7.77 6.36 -7.64
N PHE A 72 6.77 6.25 -8.51
CA PHE A 72 5.98 7.39 -8.97
C PHE A 72 5.38 8.19 -7.80
N HIS A 73 4.71 7.52 -6.87
CA HIS A 73 4.09 8.20 -5.74
C HIS A 73 5.11 8.75 -4.74
N TYR A 74 6.22 8.04 -4.54
CA TYR A 74 7.34 8.50 -3.73
C TYR A 74 7.93 9.80 -4.28
N GLU A 75 8.26 9.83 -5.56
CA GLU A 75 8.87 11.00 -6.18
C GLU A 75 7.92 12.19 -6.24
N LEU A 76 6.64 11.94 -6.51
CA LEU A 76 5.62 12.98 -6.57
C LEU A 76 5.41 13.66 -5.21
N ILE A 77 5.30 12.87 -4.11
CA ILE A 77 5.15 13.47 -2.77
C ILE A 77 6.42 14.14 -2.28
N GLN A 78 7.60 13.67 -2.67
CA GLN A 78 8.86 14.34 -2.43
C GLN A 78 8.93 15.70 -3.13
N ALA A 79 8.45 15.78 -4.37
CA ALA A 79 8.38 17.04 -5.11
C ALA A 79 7.44 18.05 -4.42
N PHE A 80 6.25 17.60 -3.97
CA PHE A 80 5.36 18.43 -3.17
C PHE A 80 6.04 18.94 -1.89
N ALA A 81 6.63 18.05 -1.10
CA ALA A 81 7.28 18.42 0.16
C ALA A 81 8.41 19.43 -0.06
N ARG A 82 9.25 19.22 -1.08
CA ARG A 82 10.32 20.14 -1.46
C ARG A 82 9.79 21.53 -1.81
N ASP A 83 8.74 21.59 -2.64
CA ASP A 83 8.13 22.87 -3.06
C ASP A 83 7.50 23.63 -1.86
N LYS A 84 7.04 22.88 -0.85
CA LYS A 84 6.48 23.43 0.39
C LYS A 84 7.51 23.64 1.50
N ARG A 85 8.79 23.36 1.24
CA ARG A 85 9.90 23.42 2.22
C ARG A 85 9.66 22.51 3.43
N LEU A 86 9.06 21.34 3.19
CA LEU A 86 8.83 20.31 4.18
C LEU A 86 9.81 19.14 3.98
N LYS A 87 10.12 18.44 5.05
CA LYS A 87 10.76 17.12 4.98
C LYS A 87 9.69 16.06 4.89
N ALA A 88 9.66 15.26 3.83
CA ALA A 88 8.78 14.11 3.77
C ALA A 88 9.41 12.92 4.52
N GLU A 89 8.69 12.39 5.51
CA GLU A 89 8.99 11.13 6.18
C GLU A 89 8.03 10.07 5.64
N ILE A 90 8.54 9.22 4.76
CA ILE A 90 7.73 8.24 4.01
C ILE A 90 7.93 6.86 4.60
N THR A 91 6.84 6.23 5.00
CA THR A 91 6.80 4.90 5.60
C THR A 91 5.99 3.96 4.71
N PRO A 92 6.61 2.90 4.17
CA PRO A 92 5.86 1.87 3.47
C PRO A 92 5.07 1.03 4.48
N VAL A 93 3.76 0.91 4.26
CA VAL A 93 2.82 0.15 5.09
C VAL A 93 1.98 -0.72 4.15
N MET A 94 2.12 -2.04 4.24
CA MET A 94 1.47 -2.96 3.31
C MET A 94 -0.04 -3.07 3.51
N SER A 95 -0.51 -3.06 4.75
CA SER A 95 -1.94 -3.15 5.05
C SER A 95 -2.68 -1.84 4.79
N PHE A 96 -3.71 -1.88 3.96
CA PHE A 96 -4.57 -0.73 3.71
C PHE A 96 -5.30 -0.27 4.98
N GLU A 97 -5.77 -1.22 5.79
CA GLU A 97 -6.43 -0.92 7.07
C GLU A 97 -5.47 -0.20 8.03
N GLU A 98 -4.21 -0.61 8.09
CA GLU A 98 -3.21 0.06 8.93
C GLU A 98 -2.87 1.46 8.44
N ARG A 99 -2.84 1.68 7.11
CA ARG A 99 -2.68 3.03 6.55
C ARG A 99 -3.86 3.93 6.96
N LEU A 100 -5.10 3.44 6.84
CA LEU A 100 -6.30 4.18 7.26
C LEU A 100 -6.31 4.47 8.75
N LYS A 101 -5.98 3.47 9.57
CA LYS A 101 -5.85 3.63 11.01
C LYS A 101 -4.79 4.66 11.37
N GLY A 102 -3.61 4.58 10.75
CA GLY A 102 -2.53 5.52 10.96
C GLY A 102 -2.89 6.96 10.58
N LEU A 103 -3.69 7.14 9.53
CA LEU A 103 -4.21 8.45 9.13
C LEU A 103 -5.22 8.98 10.17
N SER A 104 -6.15 8.15 10.64
CA SER A 104 -7.15 8.54 11.64
C SER A 104 -6.55 8.85 13.02
N GLU A 105 -5.44 8.21 13.36
CA GLU A 105 -4.68 8.40 14.60
C GLU A 105 -3.63 9.53 14.52
N GLY A 106 -3.48 10.19 13.37
CA GLY A 106 -2.49 11.25 13.16
C GLY A 106 -1.04 10.77 13.12
N ARG A 107 -0.81 9.46 12.92
CA ARG A 107 0.53 8.91 12.64
C ARG A 107 1.03 9.34 11.26
N TYR A 108 0.13 9.45 10.31
CA TYR A 108 0.37 9.94 8.95
C TYR A 108 -0.54 11.12 8.64
N ASP A 109 -0.08 12.01 7.79
CA ASP A 109 -0.81 13.16 7.28
C ASP A 109 -1.44 12.86 5.92
N VAL A 110 -0.73 12.07 5.11
CA VAL A 110 -1.12 11.69 3.74
C VAL A 110 -0.92 10.20 3.53
N ILE A 111 -1.84 9.58 2.83
CA ILE A 111 -1.63 8.27 2.21
C ILE A 111 -1.33 8.52 0.73
N ALA A 112 -0.07 8.32 0.33
CA ALA A 112 0.42 8.60 -1.01
C ALA A 112 0.65 7.31 -1.82
N TYR A 113 -0.43 6.76 -2.32
CA TYR A 113 -0.46 5.74 -3.37
C TYR A 113 -1.80 5.81 -4.09
N GLY A 114 -1.99 5.04 -5.17
CA GLY A 114 -3.22 5.07 -5.94
C GLY A 114 -4.42 4.47 -5.19
N ILE A 115 -5.30 5.32 -4.66
CA ILE A 115 -6.53 4.91 -3.98
C ILE A 115 -7.72 5.13 -4.93
N LEU A 116 -8.48 4.06 -5.17
CA LEU A 116 -9.73 4.14 -5.90
C LEU A 116 -10.78 4.90 -5.08
N ALA A 117 -11.36 5.95 -5.64
CA ALA A 117 -12.35 6.79 -5.00
C ALA A 117 -13.73 6.09 -4.93
N THR A 118 -13.97 5.35 -3.84
CA THR A 118 -15.29 4.75 -3.56
C THR A 118 -16.13 5.66 -2.65
N SER A 119 -17.47 5.53 -2.71
CA SER A 119 -18.39 6.29 -1.83
C SER A 119 -18.03 6.08 -0.36
N LYS A 120 -17.79 4.82 0.05
CA LYS A 120 -17.41 4.46 1.42
C LYS A 120 -16.15 5.19 1.90
N LEU A 121 -15.14 5.33 1.05
CA LEU A 121 -13.91 6.05 1.40
C LEU A 121 -14.14 7.55 1.50
N LYS A 122 -14.97 8.14 0.61
CA LYS A 122 -15.33 9.55 0.66
C LYS A 122 -16.09 9.93 1.93
N ASP A 123 -16.80 8.99 2.55
CA ASP A 123 -17.48 9.21 3.83
C ASP A 123 -16.49 9.35 5.00
N SER A 124 -15.33 8.74 4.91
CA SER A 124 -14.33 8.67 5.99
C SER A 124 -13.11 9.56 5.77
N LEU A 125 -12.78 9.87 4.52
CA LEU A 125 -11.55 10.54 4.11
C LEU A 125 -11.83 11.70 3.16
N LEU A 126 -10.84 12.59 3.03
CA LEU A 126 -10.76 13.53 1.91
C LEU A 126 -9.79 12.96 0.87
N LEU A 127 -10.23 12.95 -0.38
CA LEU A 127 -9.43 12.47 -1.51
C LEU A 127 -8.93 13.67 -2.33
N THR A 128 -7.67 13.61 -2.77
CA THR A 128 -7.10 14.65 -3.64
C THR A 128 -7.77 14.68 -5.01
N SER A 129 -7.50 15.72 -5.79
CA SER A 129 -7.68 15.68 -7.24
C SER A 129 -7.05 14.40 -7.81
N PRO A 130 -7.62 13.84 -8.88
CA PRO A 130 -7.09 12.63 -9.50
C PRO A 130 -5.61 12.75 -9.86
N ILE A 131 -4.85 11.71 -9.51
CA ILE A 131 -3.41 11.67 -9.78
C ILE A 131 -3.13 10.81 -11.00
N VAL A 132 -3.73 9.63 -11.06
CA VAL A 132 -3.55 8.68 -12.16
C VAL A 132 -4.89 8.10 -12.60
N LEU A 133 -4.94 7.66 -13.87
CA LEU A 133 -5.97 6.78 -14.39
C LEU A 133 -5.46 5.35 -14.28
N ASN A 134 -6.28 4.45 -13.74
CA ASN A 134 -5.96 3.04 -13.62
C ASN A 134 -7.23 2.21 -13.71
N LYS A 135 -7.10 0.91 -13.84
CA LYS A 135 -8.19 -0.07 -13.79
C LYS A 135 -7.71 -1.33 -13.10
N GLN A 136 -8.63 -2.18 -12.74
CA GLN A 136 -8.35 -3.49 -12.19
C GLN A 136 -8.41 -4.54 -13.31
N VAL A 137 -7.44 -5.43 -13.30
CA VAL A 137 -7.30 -6.50 -14.30
C VAL A 137 -7.21 -7.86 -13.63
N LEU A 138 -7.67 -8.87 -14.37
CA LEU A 138 -7.42 -10.26 -14.06
C LEU A 138 -5.98 -10.59 -14.43
N VAL A 139 -5.28 -11.24 -13.53
CA VAL A 139 -3.99 -11.85 -13.79
C VAL A 139 -4.20 -13.37 -13.87
N GLN A 140 -3.81 -13.97 -14.97
CA GLN A 140 -3.88 -15.40 -15.22
C GLN A 140 -2.67 -15.87 -16.01
N ARG A 141 -2.42 -17.16 -16.08
CA ARG A 141 -1.40 -17.69 -17.00
C ARG A 141 -1.87 -17.59 -18.45
N LYS A 142 -0.93 -17.32 -19.36
CA LYS A 142 -1.20 -17.36 -20.80
C LYS A 142 -1.68 -18.73 -21.21
N GLU A 143 -2.53 -18.77 -22.20
CA GLU A 143 -2.98 -19.98 -22.85
C GLU A 143 -1.79 -20.76 -23.45
N ASN A 144 -1.71 -22.05 -23.19
CA ASN A 144 -0.66 -22.93 -23.67
C ASN A 144 -1.17 -24.29 -24.17
N GLY A 145 -2.46 -24.39 -24.49
CA GLY A 145 -3.12 -25.63 -24.92
C GLY A 145 -3.48 -26.60 -23.79
N GLU A 146 -2.71 -26.63 -22.71
CA GLU A 146 -2.99 -27.48 -21.53
C GLU A 146 -4.02 -26.83 -20.61
N ASN A 147 -4.02 -25.49 -20.52
CA ASN A 147 -4.89 -24.70 -19.66
C ASN A 147 -5.99 -23.93 -20.40
N ASP A 148 -6.28 -24.24 -21.65
CA ASP A 148 -7.25 -23.51 -22.48
C ASP A 148 -8.62 -23.36 -21.82
N SER A 149 -9.10 -24.41 -21.16
CA SER A 149 -10.38 -24.42 -20.44
C SER A 149 -10.39 -23.55 -19.18
N LEU A 150 -9.23 -23.14 -18.68
CA LEU A 150 -9.07 -22.26 -17.53
C LEU A 150 -8.92 -20.80 -17.96
N CYS A 151 -8.60 -20.53 -19.21
CA CYS A 151 -8.34 -19.20 -19.70
C CYS A 151 -9.63 -18.36 -19.76
N ILE A 152 -9.63 -17.23 -19.07
CA ILE A 152 -10.72 -16.26 -19.01
C ILE A 152 -10.52 -15.23 -20.13
N ARG A 153 -11.45 -15.18 -21.08
CA ARG A 153 -11.36 -14.27 -22.22
C ARG A 153 -12.31 -13.06 -22.10
N ASN A 154 -13.35 -13.22 -21.29
CA ASN A 154 -14.32 -12.16 -21.02
C ASN A 154 -14.86 -12.26 -19.58
N GLN A 155 -15.59 -11.25 -19.14
CA GLN A 155 -16.09 -11.18 -17.75
C GLN A 155 -17.14 -12.27 -17.43
N LEU A 156 -17.87 -12.79 -18.42
CA LEU A 156 -18.85 -13.87 -18.19
C LEU A 156 -18.17 -15.19 -17.80
N ASP A 157 -16.94 -15.42 -18.28
CA ASP A 157 -16.18 -16.64 -17.97
C ASP A 157 -15.70 -16.68 -16.50
N LEU A 158 -15.87 -15.58 -15.76
CA LEU A 158 -15.54 -15.48 -14.33
C LEU A 158 -16.56 -16.22 -13.43
N ALA A 159 -17.74 -16.58 -13.96
CA ALA A 159 -18.75 -17.32 -13.22
C ALA A 159 -18.15 -18.55 -12.54
N ARG A 160 -18.36 -18.68 -11.24
CA ARG A 160 -17.87 -19.79 -10.39
C ARG A 160 -16.34 -19.94 -10.31
N ARG A 161 -15.58 -18.93 -10.75
CA ARG A 161 -14.13 -18.91 -10.56
C ARG A 161 -13.77 -18.31 -9.22
N THR A 162 -12.63 -18.70 -8.67
CA THR A 162 -12.07 -18.15 -7.43
C THR A 162 -10.99 -17.14 -7.77
N LEU A 163 -11.23 -15.87 -7.43
CA LEU A 163 -10.28 -14.77 -7.62
C LEU A 163 -9.56 -14.46 -6.32
N HIS A 164 -8.24 -14.42 -6.35
CA HIS A 164 -7.42 -14.06 -5.21
C HIS A 164 -7.14 -12.58 -5.23
N VAL A 165 -7.30 -11.93 -4.08
CA VAL A 165 -7.08 -10.49 -3.89
C VAL A 165 -6.32 -10.25 -2.60
N VAL A 166 -5.61 -9.13 -2.52
CA VAL A 166 -5.04 -8.66 -1.25
C VAL A 166 -6.19 -8.33 -0.29
N LYS A 167 -6.07 -8.71 0.97
CA LYS A 167 -7.07 -8.45 2.01
C LYS A 167 -7.41 -6.96 2.09
N GLY A 168 -8.71 -6.66 2.13
CA GLY A 168 -9.23 -5.29 2.17
C GLY A 168 -9.08 -4.51 0.85
N SER A 169 -8.69 -5.17 -0.24
CA SER A 169 -8.56 -4.52 -1.55
C SER A 169 -9.90 -3.94 -2.03
N PRO A 170 -9.89 -2.74 -2.64
CA PRO A 170 -11.08 -2.18 -3.29
C PRO A 170 -11.66 -3.08 -4.41
N SER A 171 -10.86 -4.01 -4.95
CA SER A 171 -11.28 -4.98 -5.95
C SER A 171 -12.43 -5.87 -5.47
N ILE A 172 -12.51 -6.13 -4.16
CA ILE A 172 -13.53 -7.00 -3.56
C ILE A 172 -14.94 -6.51 -3.92
N LEU A 173 -15.21 -5.24 -3.69
CA LEU A 173 -16.51 -4.66 -4.02
C LEU A 173 -16.81 -4.71 -5.52
N ARG A 174 -15.80 -4.47 -6.36
CA ARG A 174 -15.98 -4.55 -7.82
C ARG A 174 -16.30 -5.98 -8.27
N ILE A 175 -15.58 -6.98 -7.74
CA ILE A 175 -15.82 -8.39 -8.07
C ILE A 175 -17.21 -8.83 -7.62
N GLN A 176 -17.66 -8.40 -6.44
CA GLN A 176 -19.03 -8.68 -5.94
C GLN A 176 -20.08 -8.08 -6.87
N ASN A 177 -19.92 -6.81 -7.27
CA ASN A 177 -20.81 -6.15 -8.20
C ASN A 177 -20.82 -6.86 -9.57
N LEU A 178 -19.65 -7.27 -10.05
CA LEU A 178 -19.52 -8.02 -11.32
C LEU A 178 -20.25 -9.35 -11.26
N GLY A 179 -20.16 -10.09 -10.14
CA GLY A 179 -20.95 -11.32 -9.94
C GLY A 179 -22.46 -11.06 -10.06
N ASN A 180 -22.94 -9.97 -9.45
CA ASN A 180 -24.35 -9.56 -9.58
C ASN A 180 -24.71 -9.17 -11.03
N GLU A 181 -23.82 -8.47 -11.74
CA GLU A 181 -24.01 -8.07 -13.15
C GLU A 181 -24.12 -9.27 -14.09
N ILE A 182 -23.29 -10.30 -13.89
CA ILE A 182 -23.31 -11.53 -14.72
C ILE A 182 -24.37 -12.54 -14.27
N GLY A 183 -25.01 -12.32 -13.11
CA GLY A 183 -26.05 -13.20 -12.57
C GLY A 183 -25.53 -14.53 -12.02
N ASP A 184 -24.25 -14.63 -11.66
CA ASP A 184 -23.64 -15.83 -11.06
C ASP A 184 -22.61 -15.42 -9.98
N THR A 185 -22.20 -16.40 -9.17
CA THR A 185 -21.24 -16.18 -8.10
C THR A 185 -19.82 -16.18 -8.63
N ILE A 186 -19.04 -15.16 -8.24
CA ILE A 186 -17.58 -15.14 -8.33
C ILE A 186 -17.05 -15.32 -6.92
N TYR A 187 -16.24 -16.34 -6.68
CA TYR A 187 -15.66 -16.58 -5.36
C TYR A 187 -14.44 -15.68 -5.13
N ILE A 188 -14.33 -15.10 -3.95
CA ILE A 188 -13.24 -14.21 -3.57
C ILE A 188 -12.44 -14.86 -2.45
N LYS A 189 -11.13 -14.94 -2.61
CA LYS A 189 -10.20 -15.38 -1.58
C LYS A 189 -9.24 -14.26 -1.24
N GLU A 190 -9.40 -13.72 -0.04
CA GLU A 190 -8.52 -12.66 0.47
C GLU A 190 -7.21 -13.27 1.00
N ILE A 191 -6.10 -12.65 0.62
CA ILE A 191 -4.76 -13.04 1.06
C ILE A 191 -4.17 -11.91 1.89
N GLU A 192 -3.87 -12.19 3.15
CA GLU A 192 -3.36 -11.19 4.11
C GLU A 192 -1.83 -11.05 4.06
N LYS A 193 -1.14 -12.15 3.77
CA LYS A 193 0.32 -12.24 3.90
C LYS A 193 1.08 -11.59 2.76
N TYR A 194 0.47 -11.45 1.60
CA TYR A 194 1.15 -11.07 0.36
C TYR A 194 0.54 -9.79 -0.23
N GLY A 195 1.41 -8.97 -0.84
CA GLY A 195 0.99 -7.85 -1.67
C GLY A 195 0.60 -8.29 -3.10
N PRO A 196 0.17 -7.35 -3.97
CA PRO A 196 -0.30 -7.68 -5.31
C PRO A 196 0.77 -8.36 -6.18
N GLU A 197 2.03 -7.97 -6.08
CA GLU A 197 3.13 -8.56 -6.88
C GLU A 197 3.40 -10.00 -6.52
N GLN A 198 3.32 -10.35 -5.22
CA GLN A 198 3.45 -11.73 -4.78
C GLN A 198 2.27 -12.57 -5.26
N LEU A 199 1.04 -12.03 -5.31
CA LEU A 199 -0.09 -12.73 -5.91
C LEU A 199 0.12 -13.00 -7.40
N ILE A 200 0.66 -12.03 -8.15
CA ILE A 200 1.03 -12.21 -9.56
C ILE A 200 2.05 -13.33 -9.71
N SER A 201 3.06 -13.39 -8.84
CA SER A 201 4.06 -14.45 -8.84
C SER A 201 3.46 -15.82 -8.56
N LEU A 202 2.51 -15.94 -7.62
CA LEU A 202 1.79 -17.18 -7.36
C LEU A 202 0.98 -17.65 -8.59
N VAL A 203 0.37 -16.73 -9.33
CA VAL A 203 -0.29 -17.05 -10.61
C VAL A 203 0.72 -17.57 -11.63
N ALA A 204 1.85 -16.89 -11.77
CA ALA A 204 2.89 -17.25 -12.73
C ALA A 204 3.45 -18.66 -12.47
N HIS A 205 3.62 -19.04 -11.19
CA HIS A 205 4.12 -20.38 -10.79
C HIS A 205 3.04 -21.46 -10.77
N GLY A 206 1.76 -21.08 -10.89
CA GLY A 206 0.65 -22.05 -10.91
C GLY A 206 0.12 -22.45 -9.54
N ASP A 207 0.53 -21.75 -8.47
CA ASP A 207 0.03 -21.97 -7.11
C ASP A 207 -1.42 -21.52 -6.95
N ILE A 208 -1.82 -20.51 -7.72
CA ILE A 208 -3.19 -20.05 -7.87
C ILE A 208 -3.48 -19.78 -9.36
N ASP A 209 -4.76 -19.85 -9.75
CA ASP A 209 -5.13 -19.66 -11.16
C ASP A 209 -5.37 -18.20 -11.52
N TYR A 210 -6.01 -17.45 -10.61
CA TYR A 210 -6.45 -16.08 -10.87
C TYR A 210 -6.15 -15.16 -9.71
N ALA A 211 -5.62 -13.97 -10.02
CA ALA A 211 -5.52 -12.87 -9.09
C ALA A 211 -6.12 -11.60 -9.72
N VAL A 212 -6.50 -10.64 -8.89
CA VAL A 212 -6.96 -9.31 -9.34
C VAL A 212 -6.12 -8.25 -8.66
N CYS A 213 -5.61 -7.34 -9.47
CA CYS A 213 -4.85 -6.18 -9.00
C CYS A 213 -4.95 -5.00 -9.98
N ASP A 214 -4.35 -3.89 -9.61
CA ASP A 214 -4.26 -2.72 -10.47
C ASP A 214 -3.40 -2.98 -11.72
N GLU A 215 -3.87 -2.52 -12.88
CA GLU A 215 -3.19 -2.74 -14.17
C GLU A 215 -1.76 -2.22 -14.18
N SER A 216 -1.49 -1.07 -13.56
CA SER A 216 -0.14 -0.49 -13.50
C SER A 216 0.86 -1.44 -12.83
N ILE A 217 0.48 -2.07 -11.71
CA ILE A 217 1.31 -3.06 -11.02
C ILE A 217 1.45 -4.32 -11.87
N ALA A 218 0.33 -4.80 -12.44
CA ALA A 218 0.36 -5.99 -13.29
C ALA A 218 1.27 -5.81 -14.50
N ARG A 219 1.28 -4.64 -15.15
CA ARG A 219 2.19 -4.32 -16.26
C ARG A 219 3.65 -4.32 -15.84
N ALA A 220 3.98 -3.64 -14.75
CA ALA A 220 5.36 -3.56 -14.27
C ALA A 220 5.96 -4.96 -13.99
N VAL A 221 5.13 -5.90 -13.53
CA VAL A 221 5.56 -7.28 -13.25
C VAL A 221 5.51 -8.16 -14.50
N ALA A 222 4.55 -7.94 -15.42
CA ALA A 222 4.36 -8.74 -16.63
C ALA A 222 5.58 -8.72 -17.55
N ASP A 223 6.33 -7.64 -17.59
CA ASP A 223 7.56 -7.53 -18.39
C ASP A 223 8.62 -8.56 -17.94
N SER A 224 8.62 -8.90 -16.65
CA SER A 224 9.52 -9.89 -16.06
C SER A 224 8.95 -11.30 -16.04
N LEU A 225 7.62 -11.46 -16.09
CA LEU A 225 6.91 -12.73 -16.02
C LEU A 225 6.12 -12.98 -17.32
N SER A 226 6.84 -13.38 -18.37
CA SER A 226 6.28 -13.53 -19.72
C SER A 226 5.12 -14.53 -19.85
N GLN A 227 4.94 -15.42 -18.87
CA GLN A 227 3.89 -16.45 -18.85
C GLN A 227 2.54 -15.96 -18.36
N ILE A 228 2.41 -14.71 -17.87
CA ILE A 228 1.12 -14.17 -17.44
C ILE A 228 0.41 -13.39 -18.54
N ASP A 229 -0.92 -13.38 -18.45
CA ASP A 229 -1.84 -12.56 -19.24
C ASP A 229 -2.64 -11.63 -18.30
N ILE A 230 -2.78 -10.37 -18.72
CA ILE A 230 -3.45 -9.31 -17.97
C ILE A 230 -4.50 -8.57 -18.82
N ASN A 231 -4.93 -9.18 -19.94
CA ASN A 231 -5.79 -8.50 -20.91
C ASN A 231 -7.25 -8.39 -20.48
N THR A 232 -7.72 -9.25 -19.55
CA THR A 232 -9.12 -9.24 -19.11
C THR A 232 -9.34 -8.17 -18.03
N ALA A 233 -10.08 -7.14 -18.35
CA ALA A 233 -10.41 -6.07 -17.42
C ALA A 233 -11.51 -6.51 -16.43
N ILE A 234 -11.31 -6.24 -15.14
CA ILE A 234 -12.29 -6.44 -14.07
C ILE A 234 -13.10 -5.15 -13.85
N SER A 235 -12.48 -3.99 -14.04
CA SER A 235 -13.16 -2.69 -13.94
C SER A 235 -12.93 -1.83 -15.17
N PHE A 236 -13.76 -0.80 -15.30
CA PHE A 236 -13.46 0.32 -16.19
C PHE A 236 -12.26 1.10 -15.67
N THR A 237 -11.65 1.91 -16.54
CA THR A 237 -10.63 2.89 -16.14
C THR A 237 -11.26 3.94 -15.24
N GLN A 238 -10.64 4.20 -14.12
CA GLN A 238 -11.13 5.07 -13.05
C GLN A 238 -10.00 5.99 -12.56
N PHE A 239 -10.38 7.04 -11.86
CA PHE A 239 -9.45 7.95 -11.23
C PHE A 239 -8.98 7.41 -9.88
N TYR A 240 -7.67 7.50 -9.67
CA TYR A 240 -7.01 7.16 -8.41
C TYR A 240 -6.40 8.42 -7.80
N SER A 241 -6.58 8.57 -6.49
CA SER A 241 -6.22 9.77 -5.72
C SER A 241 -5.38 9.39 -4.49
N TRP A 242 -4.78 10.38 -3.86
CA TRP A 242 -4.25 10.26 -2.50
C TRP A 242 -5.34 10.58 -1.48
N ALA A 243 -5.09 10.25 -0.21
CA ALA A 243 -6.04 10.51 0.86
C ALA A 243 -5.40 11.28 2.01
N VAL A 244 -6.21 12.16 2.62
CA VAL A 244 -5.90 12.85 3.87
C VAL A 244 -7.08 12.72 4.84
N SER A 245 -6.86 13.00 6.13
CA SER A 245 -7.92 13.01 7.12
C SER A 245 -8.99 14.05 6.81
N LYS A 246 -10.25 13.77 7.17
CA LYS A 246 -11.31 14.79 7.14
C LYS A 246 -11.03 16.02 8.00
N GLN A 247 -10.12 15.89 8.96
CA GLN A 247 -9.67 16.98 9.82
C GLN A 247 -8.54 17.82 9.19
N SER A 248 -8.14 17.52 7.95
CA SER A 248 -7.02 18.17 7.27
C SER A 248 -7.43 18.83 5.94
N PRO A 249 -8.48 19.69 5.93
CA PRO A 249 -8.98 20.28 4.69
C PRO A 249 -8.00 21.27 4.05
N VAL A 250 -7.19 21.97 4.83
CA VAL A 250 -6.19 22.94 4.32
C VAL A 250 -5.02 22.20 3.69
N LEU A 251 -4.64 21.03 4.23
CA LEU A 251 -3.65 20.16 3.61
C LEU A 251 -4.16 19.66 2.25
N LEU A 252 -5.43 19.22 2.18
CA LEU A 252 -6.05 18.81 0.92
C LEU A 252 -5.99 19.92 -0.12
N ASP A 253 -6.39 21.13 0.24
CA ASP A 253 -6.39 22.29 -0.66
C ASP A 253 -4.99 22.63 -1.15
N SER A 254 -4.00 22.56 -0.26
CA SER A 254 -2.59 22.73 -0.60
C SER A 254 -2.08 21.67 -1.58
N LEU A 255 -2.44 20.41 -1.37
CA LEU A 255 -2.11 19.30 -2.28
C LEU A 255 -2.77 19.50 -3.64
N ASN A 256 -4.07 19.76 -3.69
CA ASN A 256 -4.81 19.95 -4.93
C ASN A 256 -4.29 21.15 -5.74
N THR A 257 -4.08 22.28 -5.09
CA THR A 257 -3.52 23.47 -5.76
C THR A 257 -2.15 23.20 -6.34
N TRP A 258 -1.32 22.43 -5.64
CA TRP A 258 0.01 22.04 -6.13
C TRP A 258 -0.10 21.04 -7.28
N LEU A 259 -0.92 19.99 -7.15
CA LEU A 259 -1.15 18.98 -8.19
C LEU A 259 -1.63 19.62 -9.50
N ASP A 260 -2.61 20.52 -9.44
CA ASP A 260 -3.16 21.20 -10.62
C ASP A 260 -2.09 22.02 -11.37
N LYS A 261 -1.15 22.62 -10.64
CA LYS A 261 -0.03 23.34 -11.24
C LYS A 261 1.05 22.40 -11.77
N PHE A 262 1.34 21.33 -11.03
CA PHE A 262 2.40 20.40 -11.35
C PHE A 262 2.04 19.53 -12.57
N GLN A 263 0.79 19.07 -12.68
CA GLN A 263 0.30 18.26 -13.81
C GLN A 263 0.33 19.04 -15.15
N LYS A 264 0.27 20.37 -15.11
CA LYS A 264 0.41 21.23 -16.29
C LYS A 264 1.85 21.43 -16.75
N LYS A 265 2.83 21.08 -15.93
CA LYS A 265 4.26 21.17 -16.29
C LYS A 265 4.68 19.93 -17.06
N SER A 266 5.66 20.10 -17.96
CA SER A 266 6.25 18.99 -18.74
C SER A 266 6.87 17.91 -17.84
N ASP A 267 7.26 18.28 -16.62
CA ASP A 267 7.90 17.39 -15.65
C ASP A 267 6.95 16.28 -15.14
N TYR A 268 5.63 16.52 -15.09
CA TYR A 268 4.68 15.48 -14.69
C TYR A 268 4.75 14.23 -15.58
N LYS A 269 4.90 14.43 -16.88
CA LYS A 269 5.05 13.32 -17.84
C LYS A 269 6.32 12.49 -17.58
N LYS A 270 7.37 13.12 -17.07
CA LYS A 270 8.62 12.44 -16.70
C LYS A 270 8.41 11.47 -15.53
N TYR A 271 7.64 11.87 -14.55
CA TYR A 271 7.29 11.00 -13.40
C TYR A 271 6.30 9.89 -13.75
N TYR A 272 5.42 10.13 -14.73
CA TYR A 272 4.38 9.17 -15.12
C TYR A 272 4.88 8.08 -16.09
N ASN A 273 5.96 8.34 -16.83
CA ASN A 273 6.51 7.45 -17.85
C ASN A 273 7.76 6.68 -17.37
N GLN A 274 8.12 6.77 -16.10
CA GLN A 274 9.11 5.91 -15.45
C GLN A 274 8.45 4.65 -14.92
#